data_95422e545073615e7f279d7503d80de0
#
_entry.id   95422e545073615e7f279d7503d80de0
#
_cell.length_a   1.000
_cell.length_b   1.000
_cell.length_c   1.000
_cell.angle_alpha   90.00
_cell.angle_beta   90.00
_cell.angle_gamma   90.00
#
_symmetry.space_group_name_H-M   'P 1'
#
loop_
_entity.id
_entity.type
_entity.pdbx_description
1 polymer ?
#
loop_
_entity_poly.entity_id
_entity_poly.type
_entity_poly.pdbx_seq_one_letter_code
_entity_poly.pdbx_strand_id
1 'polypeptide(L)'
;EFENLFIKIAAIKGNVDFTIKNKTMVVFCSDNGVVAEGVTQTDSSVTTIVANNIPKGVATISKLSGACGAKAIAVDVGINGDTPEGVLDYKVSKGTNNIANGPAMTKEQMMQAINAGIDVVKNLKDKTDIIGLGEMGIGNTTTTSAVASVLLGIPVEKATGKGAGLTS
;
A
#
# COMPACT_ATOMS: atom_id res chain seq x y z
N GLU A 1 -5.79 14.57 -24.02
CA GLU A 1 -5.14 14.01 -22.79
C GLU A 1 -4.58 12.59 -23.04
N PHE A 2 -5.35 11.69 -23.68
CA PHE A 2 -4.88 10.32 -23.99
C PHE A 2 -3.67 10.31 -24.92
N GLU A 3 -3.62 11.14 -25.94
CA GLU A 3 -2.49 11.25 -26.86
C GLU A 3 -1.18 11.54 -26.11
N ASN A 4 -1.20 12.48 -25.17
CA ASN A 4 -0.03 12.81 -24.35
C ASN A 4 0.40 11.64 -23.46
N LEU A 5 -0.55 10.83 -22.97
CA LEU A 5 -0.25 9.63 -22.21
C LEU A 5 0.44 8.58 -23.08
N PHE A 6 -0.09 8.34 -24.29
CA PHE A 6 0.52 7.42 -25.26
C PHE A 6 1.95 7.84 -25.65
N ILE A 7 2.18 9.13 -25.91
CA ILE A 7 3.50 9.67 -26.22
C ILE A 7 4.47 9.40 -25.07
N LYS A 8 4.05 9.63 -23.82
CA LYS A 8 4.88 9.35 -22.64
C LYS A 8 5.20 7.86 -22.47
N ILE A 9 4.20 6.98 -22.67
CA ILE A 9 4.41 5.54 -22.58
C ILE A 9 5.36 5.06 -23.70
N ALA A 10 5.15 5.53 -24.93
CA ALA A 10 6.03 5.21 -26.06
C ALA A 10 7.49 5.66 -25.80
N ALA A 11 7.67 6.85 -25.23
CA ALA A 11 8.98 7.34 -24.83
C ALA A 11 9.65 6.47 -23.75
N ILE A 12 8.89 6.04 -22.73
CA ILE A 12 9.38 5.14 -21.68
C ILE A 12 9.75 3.77 -22.24
N LYS A 13 8.92 3.23 -23.16
CA LYS A 13 9.14 1.92 -23.81
C LYS A 13 10.22 1.97 -24.91
N GLY A 14 10.58 3.17 -25.38
CA GLY A 14 11.48 3.34 -26.54
C GLY A 14 10.91 2.82 -27.86
N ASN A 15 9.61 2.63 -27.94
CA ASN A 15 8.91 2.08 -29.12
C ASN A 15 7.49 2.64 -29.20
N VAL A 16 7.03 2.97 -30.41
CA VAL A 16 5.65 3.41 -30.67
C VAL A 16 4.67 2.24 -30.77
N ASP A 17 5.15 1.07 -31.17
CA ASP A 17 4.38 -0.18 -31.25
C ASP A 17 4.50 -0.97 -29.94
N PHE A 18 3.99 -0.42 -28.86
CA PHE A 18 4.03 -1.08 -27.55
C PHE A 18 2.69 -1.74 -27.20
N THR A 19 2.77 -2.76 -26.37
CA THR A 19 1.61 -3.39 -25.74
C THR A 19 1.79 -3.42 -24.21
N ILE A 20 0.67 -3.30 -23.49
CA ILE A 20 0.61 -3.46 -22.03
C ILE A 20 -0.22 -4.72 -21.76
N LYS A 21 0.45 -5.85 -21.59
CA LYS A 21 -0.19 -7.15 -21.37
C LYS A 21 -0.20 -7.53 -19.90
N ASN A 22 0.94 -7.43 -19.25
CA ASN A 22 1.14 -7.86 -17.88
C ASN A 22 0.97 -6.69 -16.93
N LYS A 23 -0.10 -6.73 -16.14
CA LYS A 23 -0.46 -5.68 -15.19
C LYS A 23 -0.46 -6.26 -13.79
N THR A 24 0.18 -5.60 -12.85
CA THR A 24 0.23 -6.04 -11.46
C THR A 24 -0.17 -4.93 -10.52
N MET A 25 -1.13 -5.20 -9.64
CA MET A 25 -1.46 -4.35 -8.50
C MET A 25 -0.72 -4.89 -7.28
N VAL A 26 0.18 -4.09 -6.72
CA VAL A 26 0.93 -4.41 -5.51
C VAL A 26 0.28 -3.70 -4.34
N VAL A 27 -0.14 -4.46 -3.33
CA VAL A 27 -0.78 -3.92 -2.11
C VAL A 27 0.13 -4.18 -0.93
N PHE A 28 0.73 -3.13 -0.37
CA PHE A 28 1.55 -3.22 0.83
C PHE A 28 0.64 -3.23 2.07
N CYS A 29 0.85 -4.20 2.94
CA CYS A 29 0.02 -4.44 4.12
C CYS A 29 0.82 -4.22 5.40
N SER A 30 0.30 -3.38 6.30
CA SER A 30 0.90 -3.19 7.64
C SER A 30 -0.12 -2.67 8.64
N ASP A 31 0.12 -2.93 9.91
CA ASP A 31 -0.69 -2.40 11.01
C ASP A 31 -0.09 -1.11 11.58
N ASN A 32 -0.98 -0.23 12.02
CA ASN A 32 -0.65 1.10 12.54
C ASN A 32 -0.96 1.17 14.02
N GLY A 33 0.03 1.44 14.86
CA GLY A 33 -0.13 1.52 16.32
C GLY A 33 -1.10 2.63 16.79
N VAL A 34 -1.34 3.64 15.95
CA VAL A 34 -2.29 4.72 16.24
C VAL A 34 -3.75 4.25 16.36
N VAL A 35 -4.06 3.03 15.95
CA VAL A 35 -5.38 2.39 16.17
C VAL A 35 -5.76 2.37 17.65
N ALA A 36 -4.78 2.31 18.55
CA ALA A 36 -5.00 2.39 20.00
C ALA A 36 -5.69 3.70 20.45
N GLU A 37 -5.63 4.76 19.65
CA GLU A 37 -6.28 6.05 19.93
C GLU A 37 -7.77 6.08 19.49
N GLY A 38 -8.34 4.97 19.04
CA GLY A 38 -9.74 4.91 18.62
C GLY A 38 -10.05 5.66 17.33
N VAL A 39 -9.07 5.86 16.46
CA VAL A 39 -9.20 6.61 15.19
C VAL A 39 -9.91 5.83 14.08
N THR A 40 -10.40 4.63 14.37
CA THR A 40 -11.06 3.75 13.40
C THR A 40 -12.21 2.99 14.04
N GLN A 41 -13.15 2.51 13.22
CA GLN A 41 -14.30 1.69 13.69
C GLN A 41 -13.95 0.20 13.85
N THR A 42 -12.83 -0.25 13.28
CA THR A 42 -12.40 -1.66 13.31
C THR A 42 -11.03 -1.77 13.96
N ASP A 43 -10.71 -2.93 14.46
CA ASP A 43 -9.40 -3.24 15.00
C ASP A 43 -8.41 -3.73 13.92
N SER A 44 -7.15 -3.89 14.29
CA SER A 44 -6.06 -4.28 13.40
C SER A 44 -6.21 -5.69 12.81
N SER A 45 -7.06 -6.57 13.36
CA SER A 45 -7.26 -7.92 12.82
C SER A 45 -7.79 -7.90 11.38
N VAL A 46 -8.52 -6.85 11.00
CA VAL A 46 -9.05 -6.66 9.65
C VAL A 46 -7.91 -6.53 8.62
N THR A 47 -6.78 -5.96 8.97
CA THR A 47 -5.60 -5.88 8.08
C THR A 47 -5.17 -7.29 7.63
N THR A 48 -4.99 -8.20 8.57
CA THR A 48 -4.62 -9.59 8.28
C THR A 48 -5.66 -10.30 7.43
N ILE A 49 -6.95 -10.12 7.75
CA ILE A 49 -8.06 -10.73 7.00
C ILE A 49 -8.04 -10.26 5.54
N VAL A 50 -7.92 -8.96 5.30
CA VAL A 50 -7.91 -8.42 3.94
C VAL A 50 -6.65 -8.84 3.19
N ALA A 51 -5.47 -8.80 3.83
CA ALA A 51 -4.22 -9.28 3.24
C ALA A 51 -4.33 -10.74 2.78
N ASN A 52 -4.91 -11.61 3.61
CA ASN A 52 -5.16 -13.03 3.29
C ASN A 52 -6.18 -13.22 2.14
N ASN A 53 -7.10 -12.31 1.96
CA ASN A 53 -8.13 -12.37 0.92
C ASN A 53 -7.61 -11.93 -0.46
N ILE A 54 -6.52 -11.17 -0.53
CA ILE A 54 -5.95 -10.69 -1.79
C ILE A 54 -5.46 -11.85 -2.66
N PRO A 55 -4.55 -12.73 -2.20
CA PRO A 55 -4.07 -13.86 -3.01
C PRO A 55 -5.18 -14.87 -3.33
N LYS A 56 -6.22 -14.97 -2.51
CA LYS A 56 -7.40 -15.81 -2.76
C LYS A 56 -8.34 -15.25 -3.82
N GLY A 57 -8.12 -14.02 -4.30
CA GLY A 57 -8.94 -13.39 -5.32
C GLY A 57 -10.32 -12.93 -4.84
N VAL A 58 -10.57 -12.88 -3.52
CA VAL A 58 -11.88 -12.50 -2.94
C VAL A 58 -11.93 -11.07 -2.42
N ALA A 59 -10.78 -10.42 -2.20
CA ALA A 59 -10.72 -9.01 -1.85
C ALA A 59 -11.25 -8.13 -3.00
N THR A 60 -11.83 -6.98 -2.65
CA THR A 60 -12.35 -6.01 -3.65
C THR A 60 -11.29 -5.63 -4.67
N ILE A 61 -10.05 -5.33 -4.21
CA ILE A 61 -8.95 -5.00 -5.11
C ILE A 61 -8.62 -6.14 -6.08
N SER A 62 -8.72 -7.39 -5.65
CA SER A 62 -8.47 -8.55 -6.51
C SER A 62 -9.54 -8.70 -7.58
N LYS A 63 -10.81 -8.44 -7.23
CA LYS A 63 -11.93 -8.47 -8.19
C LYS A 63 -11.81 -7.34 -9.21
N LEU A 64 -11.55 -6.11 -8.77
CA LEU A 64 -11.40 -4.96 -9.67
C LEU A 64 -10.17 -5.09 -10.56
N SER A 65 -9.04 -5.55 -10.01
CA SER A 65 -7.83 -5.81 -10.79
C SER A 65 -8.08 -6.88 -11.86
N GLY A 66 -8.75 -7.98 -11.49
CA GLY A 66 -9.11 -9.05 -12.42
C GLY A 66 -9.98 -8.56 -13.57
N ALA A 67 -10.95 -7.68 -13.30
CA ALA A 67 -11.80 -7.07 -14.34
C ALA A 67 -10.99 -6.23 -15.35
N CYS A 68 -9.85 -5.68 -14.94
CA CYS A 68 -8.91 -4.94 -15.80
C CYS A 68 -7.79 -5.83 -16.39
N GLY A 69 -7.85 -7.15 -16.18
CA GLY A 69 -6.80 -8.09 -16.61
C GLY A 69 -5.49 -7.89 -15.85
N ALA A 70 -5.54 -7.40 -14.61
CA ALA A 70 -4.40 -7.23 -13.73
C ALA A 70 -4.40 -8.29 -12.61
N LYS A 71 -3.21 -8.69 -12.16
CA LYS A 71 -3.03 -9.54 -10.98
C LYS A 71 -2.83 -8.68 -9.73
N ALA A 72 -3.57 -8.95 -8.67
CA ALA A 72 -3.30 -8.36 -7.37
C ALA A 72 -2.38 -9.27 -6.55
N ILE A 73 -1.37 -8.68 -5.91
CA ILE A 73 -0.47 -9.34 -4.96
C ILE A 73 -0.43 -8.53 -3.67
N ALA A 74 -0.37 -9.22 -2.54
CA ALA A 74 -0.19 -8.61 -1.23
C ALA A 74 1.27 -8.77 -0.77
N VAL A 75 1.79 -7.74 -0.13
CA VAL A 75 3.13 -7.71 0.45
C VAL A 75 3.00 -7.31 1.91
N ASP A 76 3.39 -8.18 2.81
CA ASP A 76 3.45 -7.88 4.23
C ASP A 76 4.73 -7.12 4.54
N VAL A 77 4.60 -5.87 4.95
CA VAL A 77 5.71 -5.03 5.42
C VAL A 77 5.60 -4.71 6.90
N GLY A 78 4.54 -5.16 7.56
CA GLY A 78 4.34 -4.88 8.98
C GLY A 78 2.99 -5.32 9.56
N ILE A 79 2.43 -6.44 9.15
CA ILE A 79 1.23 -6.99 9.79
C ILE A 79 1.58 -7.43 11.22
N ASN A 80 0.73 -7.08 12.18
CA ASN A 80 0.89 -7.48 13.59
C ASN A 80 0.39 -8.92 13.81
N GLY A 81 1.12 -9.86 13.28
CA GLY A 81 0.80 -11.29 13.28
C GLY A 81 1.75 -12.04 12.38
N ASP A 82 1.44 -13.27 12.07
CA ASP A 82 2.19 -14.03 11.08
C ASP A 82 1.75 -13.66 9.66
N THR A 83 2.68 -13.72 8.72
CA THR A 83 2.38 -13.43 7.32
C THR A 83 1.43 -14.49 6.75
N PRO A 84 0.26 -14.12 6.21
CA PRO A 84 -0.70 -15.08 5.66
C PRO A 84 -0.14 -15.82 4.43
N GLU A 85 -0.61 -17.04 4.21
CA GLU A 85 -0.23 -17.84 3.03
C GLU A 85 -0.54 -17.10 1.71
N GLY A 86 0.40 -17.10 0.79
CA GLY A 86 0.29 -16.42 -0.50
C GLY A 86 0.58 -14.92 -0.47
N VAL A 87 0.81 -14.35 0.70
CA VAL A 87 1.29 -12.97 0.88
C VAL A 87 2.82 -12.99 0.86
N LEU A 88 3.45 -12.05 0.16
CA LEU A 88 4.91 -11.93 0.12
C LEU A 88 5.40 -11.37 1.46
N ASP A 89 6.33 -12.07 2.10
CA ASP A 89 6.89 -11.67 3.39
C ASP A 89 8.11 -10.75 3.19
N TYR A 90 7.90 -9.47 3.52
CA TYR A 90 8.91 -8.41 3.61
C TYR A 90 8.78 -7.68 4.94
N LYS A 91 8.29 -8.35 5.97
CA LYS A 91 7.98 -7.78 7.27
C LYS A 91 9.19 -7.13 7.91
N VAL A 92 9.03 -5.86 8.27
CA VAL A 92 10.03 -5.06 9.00
C VAL A 92 9.83 -5.20 10.51
N SER A 93 8.57 -5.16 10.94
CA SER A 93 8.18 -5.30 12.34
C SER A 93 6.72 -5.75 12.43
N LYS A 94 6.28 -6.18 13.59
CA LYS A 94 4.86 -6.49 13.87
C LYS A 94 4.11 -5.20 14.19
N GLY A 95 3.65 -4.50 13.14
CA GLY A 95 3.03 -3.18 13.24
C GLY A 95 4.03 -2.06 13.52
N THR A 96 3.52 -0.82 13.53
CA THR A 96 4.26 0.35 13.99
C THR A 96 3.97 0.67 15.46
N ASN A 97 4.79 1.50 16.08
CA ASN A 97 4.44 2.14 17.34
C ASN A 97 3.32 3.16 17.11
N ASN A 98 2.69 3.60 18.21
CA ASN A 98 1.67 4.64 18.18
C ASN A 98 2.33 6.04 18.03
N ILE A 99 2.04 6.73 16.92
CA ILE A 99 2.56 8.06 16.62
C ILE A 99 2.13 9.13 17.64
N ALA A 100 1.06 8.89 18.38
CA ALA A 100 0.63 9.81 19.46
C ALA A 100 1.60 9.82 20.65
N ASN A 101 2.36 8.74 20.84
CA ASN A 101 3.25 8.54 21.98
C ASN A 101 4.74 8.72 21.61
N GLY A 102 5.07 8.92 20.33
CA GLY A 102 6.45 9.05 19.86
C GLY A 102 6.65 8.55 18.44
N PRO A 103 7.90 8.35 18.01
CA PRO A 103 8.18 7.85 16.67
C PRO A 103 7.55 6.49 16.40
N ALA A 104 6.82 6.38 15.28
CA ALA A 104 6.14 5.15 14.87
C ALA A 104 7.15 4.01 14.54
N MET A 105 8.33 4.37 14.05
CA MET A 105 9.40 3.43 13.71
C MET A 105 10.77 4.11 13.82
N THR A 106 11.83 3.29 13.86
CA THR A 106 13.20 3.80 13.78
C THR A 106 13.56 4.18 12.34
N LYS A 107 14.66 4.92 12.18
CA LYS A 107 15.19 5.24 10.84
C LYS A 107 15.58 3.98 10.07
N GLU A 108 16.14 2.99 10.75
CA GLU A 108 16.53 1.71 10.18
C GLU A 108 15.30 0.94 9.67
N GLN A 109 14.22 0.89 10.44
CA GLN A 109 12.96 0.27 10.05
C GLN A 109 12.34 0.99 8.84
N MET A 110 12.37 2.32 8.82
CA MET A 110 11.92 3.10 7.66
C MET A 110 12.72 2.75 6.40
N MET A 111 14.04 2.68 6.50
CA MET A 111 14.89 2.30 5.38
C MET A 111 14.66 0.86 4.92
N GLN A 112 14.42 -0.07 5.84
CA GLN A 112 14.06 -1.45 5.51
C GLN A 112 12.74 -1.51 4.75
N ALA A 113 11.72 -0.75 5.16
CA ALA A 113 10.43 -0.70 4.47
C ALA A 113 10.54 -0.10 3.06
N ILE A 114 11.35 0.95 2.89
CA ILE A 114 11.64 1.52 1.56
C ILE A 114 12.34 0.48 0.67
N ASN A 115 13.36 -0.21 1.20
CA ASN A 115 14.08 -1.24 0.46
C ASN A 115 13.17 -2.43 0.09
N ALA A 116 12.26 -2.83 0.96
CA ALA A 116 11.24 -3.86 0.64
C ALA A 116 10.44 -3.46 -0.61
N GLY A 117 9.99 -2.21 -0.70
CA GLY A 117 9.30 -1.70 -1.90
C GLY A 117 10.17 -1.76 -3.15
N ILE A 118 11.44 -1.35 -3.05
CA ILE A 118 12.42 -1.39 -4.14
C ILE A 118 12.62 -2.83 -4.63
N ASP A 119 12.78 -3.78 -3.71
CA ASP A 119 13.05 -5.18 -4.04
C ASP A 119 11.82 -5.88 -4.67
N VAL A 120 10.61 -5.55 -4.19
CA VAL A 120 9.37 -6.01 -4.83
C VAL A 120 9.32 -5.55 -6.29
N VAL A 121 9.60 -4.27 -6.57
CA VAL A 121 9.58 -3.74 -7.94
C VAL A 121 10.69 -4.37 -8.79
N LYS A 122 11.91 -4.55 -8.26
CA LYS A 122 13.01 -5.24 -8.96
C LYS A 122 12.61 -6.67 -9.37
N ASN A 123 11.92 -7.41 -8.50
CA ASN A 123 11.45 -8.76 -8.77
C ASN A 123 10.32 -8.83 -9.81
N LEU A 124 9.64 -7.73 -10.05
CA LEU A 124 8.51 -7.61 -11.00
C LEU A 124 8.91 -7.00 -12.34
N LYS A 125 10.01 -6.23 -12.43
CA LYS A 125 10.35 -5.38 -13.59
C LYS A 125 10.37 -6.11 -14.94
N ASP A 126 10.80 -7.37 -14.98
CA ASP A 126 10.88 -8.17 -16.21
C ASP A 126 9.62 -9.03 -16.45
N LYS A 127 8.63 -8.95 -15.56
CA LYS A 127 7.41 -9.77 -15.57
C LYS A 127 6.14 -8.93 -15.72
N THR A 128 6.27 -7.61 -15.67
CA THR A 128 5.14 -6.69 -15.60
C THR A 128 5.40 -5.45 -16.45
N ASP A 129 4.41 -5.04 -17.23
CA ASP A 129 4.47 -3.83 -18.07
C ASP A 129 4.04 -2.59 -17.29
N ILE A 130 3.12 -2.75 -16.35
CA ILE A 130 2.61 -1.66 -15.51
C ILE A 130 2.34 -2.17 -14.09
N ILE A 131 2.76 -1.39 -13.11
CA ILE A 131 2.52 -1.65 -11.69
C ILE A 131 1.58 -0.57 -11.17
N GLY A 132 0.45 -1.00 -10.60
CA GLY A 132 -0.37 -0.18 -9.72
C GLY A 132 0.08 -0.36 -8.27
N LEU A 133 0.05 0.72 -7.50
CA LEU A 133 0.42 0.69 -6.09
C LEU A 133 -0.84 0.86 -5.24
N GLY A 134 -0.95 0.06 -4.21
CA GLY A 134 -1.98 0.13 -3.19
C GLY A 134 -1.41 -0.14 -1.81
N GLU A 135 -2.17 0.18 -0.81
CA GLU A 135 -1.82 -0.13 0.57
C GLU A 135 -3.06 -0.61 1.33
N MET A 136 -2.85 -1.39 2.38
CA MET A 136 -3.86 -1.88 3.30
C MET A 136 -3.31 -1.87 4.73
N GLY A 137 -3.99 -1.14 5.61
CA GLY A 137 -3.66 -1.12 7.02
C GLY A 137 -4.69 -0.32 7.80
N ILE A 138 -5.32 -0.92 8.79
CA ILE A 138 -6.28 -0.19 9.62
C ILE A 138 -5.55 0.97 10.32
N GLY A 139 -6.15 2.17 10.28
CA GLY A 139 -5.53 3.42 10.76
C GLY A 139 -4.62 4.13 9.74
N ASN A 140 -4.49 3.58 8.52
CA ASN A 140 -3.64 4.11 7.44
C ASN A 140 -3.90 5.57 7.08
N THR A 141 -5.17 6.00 7.07
CA THR A 141 -5.53 7.38 6.72
C THR A 141 -5.00 8.39 7.73
N THR A 142 -4.96 8.04 9.02
CA THR A 142 -4.36 8.87 10.07
C THR A 142 -2.87 9.05 9.86
N THR A 143 -2.14 7.95 9.64
CA THR A 143 -0.69 8.01 9.39
C THR A 143 -0.36 8.70 8.07
N THR A 144 -1.16 8.46 7.02
CA THR A 144 -1.03 9.17 5.73
C THR A 144 -1.20 10.67 5.88
N SER A 145 -2.23 11.12 6.62
CA SER A 145 -2.47 12.54 6.88
C SER A 145 -1.30 13.17 7.64
N ALA A 146 -0.77 12.48 8.66
CA ALA A 146 0.39 12.95 9.42
C ALA A 146 1.62 13.12 8.53
N VAL A 147 1.96 12.12 7.72
CA VAL A 147 3.11 12.17 6.79
C VAL A 147 2.91 13.24 5.72
N ALA A 148 1.73 13.31 5.11
CA ALA A 148 1.43 14.31 4.08
C ALA A 148 1.51 15.74 4.62
N SER A 149 0.98 15.99 5.83
CA SER A 149 1.05 17.29 6.48
C SER A 149 2.50 17.78 6.62
N VAL A 150 3.39 16.91 7.10
CA VAL A 150 4.81 17.24 7.29
C VAL A 150 5.53 17.42 5.96
N LEU A 151 5.38 16.48 5.02
CA LEU A 151 6.11 16.51 3.75
C LEU A 151 5.68 17.66 2.84
N LEU A 152 4.40 18.03 2.87
CA LEU A 152 3.85 19.11 2.04
C LEU A 152 3.81 20.47 2.76
N GLY A 153 4.13 20.51 4.05
CA GLY A 153 4.08 21.74 4.86
C GLY A 153 2.66 22.32 4.97
N ILE A 154 1.62 21.46 4.96
CA ILE A 154 0.23 21.91 5.07
C ILE A 154 -0.33 21.67 6.48
N PRO A 155 -1.27 22.52 6.96
CA PRO A 155 -1.91 22.31 8.25
C PRO A 155 -2.59 20.94 8.33
N VAL A 156 -2.50 20.30 9.50
CA VAL A 156 -3.08 18.96 9.73
C VAL A 156 -4.59 18.94 9.49
N GLU A 157 -5.29 20.01 9.79
CA GLU A 157 -6.73 20.18 9.59
C GLU A 157 -7.13 20.14 8.10
N LYS A 158 -6.19 20.49 7.22
CA LYS A 158 -6.38 20.39 5.76
C LYS A 158 -6.01 19.00 5.21
N ALA A 159 -5.08 18.32 5.88
CA ALA A 159 -4.64 16.98 5.48
C ALA A 159 -5.54 15.87 6.02
N THR A 160 -6.30 16.15 7.11
CA THR A 160 -7.07 15.15 7.83
C THR A 160 -8.55 15.20 7.46
N GLY A 161 -9.13 14.07 7.14
CA GLY A 161 -10.57 13.88 6.97
C GLY A 161 -11.11 12.85 7.95
N LYS A 162 -12.40 12.53 7.84
CA LYS A 162 -13.08 11.56 8.71
C LYS A 162 -12.59 10.12 8.56
N GLY A 163 -11.82 9.81 7.52
CA GLY A 163 -11.44 8.44 7.19
C GLY A 163 -12.66 7.56 6.85
N ALA A 164 -12.51 6.25 7.01
CA ALA A 164 -13.56 5.29 6.71
C ALA A 164 -14.53 5.16 7.90
N GLY A 165 -15.54 6.04 7.93
CA GLY A 165 -16.77 5.78 8.70
C GLY A 165 -16.81 6.27 10.14
N LEU A 166 -15.94 7.14 10.59
CA LEU A 166 -16.14 7.82 11.86
C LEU A 166 -17.29 8.87 11.73
N THR A 167 -18.21 8.87 12.69
CA THR A 167 -19.18 9.94 12.82
C THR A 167 -18.50 11.23 13.26
N SER A 168 -19.04 12.36 12.86
CA SER A 168 -18.58 13.70 13.29
C SER A 168 -18.86 13.92 14.76
#